data_c365c0e7b0a83dfa9a3ae60ade3e28a2
#
_entry.id   c365c0e7b0a83dfa9a3ae60ade3e28a2
#
_cell.length_a   1.000
_cell.length_b   1.000
_cell.length_c   1.000
_cell.angle_alpha   90.00
_cell.angle_beta   90.00
_cell.angle_gamma   90.00
#
_symmetry.space_group_name_H-M   'P 1'
#
loop_
_entity.id
_entity.type
_entity.pdbx_description
1 polymer ?
#
loop_
_entity_poly.entity_id
_entity_poly.type
_entity_poly.pdbx_seq_one_letter_code
_entity_poly.pdbx_strand_id
1 'polypeptide(L)'
;AFHYPFGSPYHHQNYYRKNDWYFKKIMMPKTPVYDYADCLYPQMALVNQNKMSYNIKNQIPYFKFNEDTAFHFDATKFGIWLRDNFAIPKGVIHIKEDIKTIEKNKDGIKSLNNKHTADLFIDCTGFKSLLLSKELEEPFESYENLLPNNSAWATRVPYKNKEKELVSYTNCTAYNNGWIWNIPLWSRRGTGYVYSDKFIDDDSALKEFQNYLGTKELEFRKIKMRVGIH
;
A
#
# COMPACT_ATOMS: atom_id res chain seq x y z
N ALA A 1 12.18 0.03 -16.47
CA ALA A 1 11.78 -0.51 -15.17
C ALA A 1 12.98 -0.50 -14.23
N PHE A 2 12.75 -0.39 -12.95
CA PHE A 2 13.78 -0.53 -11.90
C PHE A 2 13.15 -1.14 -10.67
N HIS A 3 13.96 -1.84 -9.85
CA HIS A 3 13.52 -2.37 -8.58
C HIS A 3 13.80 -1.38 -7.45
N TYR A 4 12.84 -1.26 -6.54
CA TYR A 4 13.01 -0.52 -5.31
C TYR A 4 12.87 -1.51 -4.14
N PRO A 5 13.98 -1.83 -3.44
CA PRO A 5 13.94 -2.83 -2.38
C PRO A 5 13.21 -2.30 -1.14
N PHE A 6 12.52 -3.19 -0.44
CA PHE A 6 12.11 -2.93 0.93
C PHE A 6 13.33 -2.94 1.85
N GLY A 7 13.22 -2.25 2.94
CA GLY A 7 14.30 -2.09 3.89
C GLY A 7 14.84 -0.66 3.91
N SER A 8 15.30 -0.27 5.07
CA SER A 8 15.90 1.03 5.24
C SER A 8 17.34 1.01 4.73
N PRO A 9 17.74 1.92 3.85
CA PRO A 9 19.15 2.10 3.52
C PRO A 9 19.99 2.49 4.75
N TYR A 10 19.36 2.79 5.88
CA TYR A 10 20.02 3.07 7.16
C TYR A 10 20.39 1.82 7.97
N HIS A 11 19.76 0.68 7.71
CA HIS A 11 20.09 -0.58 8.42
C HIS A 11 21.37 -1.25 7.89
N HIS A 12 21.85 -0.88 6.72
CA HIS A 12 23.16 -1.29 6.25
C HIS A 12 24.19 -0.37 6.88
N GLN A 13 25.03 -0.92 7.73
CA GLN A 13 26.08 -0.21 8.48
C GLN A 13 27.08 0.57 7.60
N ASN A 14 27.01 0.47 6.29
CA ASN A 14 27.84 1.18 5.34
C ASN A 14 27.16 2.46 4.86
N TYR A 15 27.38 3.53 5.60
CA TYR A 15 27.01 4.91 5.29
C TYR A 15 27.41 5.35 3.86
N TYR A 16 28.46 4.77 3.32
CA TYR A 16 29.00 5.06 2.00
C TYR A 16 28.07 4.69 0.83
N ARG A 17 27.12 3.78 0.99
CA ARG A 17 26.27 3.31 -0.10
C ARG A 17 25.23 4.33 -0.56
N LYS A 18 24.78 5.24 0.29
CA LYS A 18 23.84 6.30 -0.09
C LYS A 18 24.44 7.33 -1.01
N ASN A 19 25.64 7.79 -0.62
CA ASN A 19 26.38 8.76 -1.41
C ASN A 19 26.92 8.11 -2.69
N ASP A 20 27.21 6.81 -2.66
CA ASP A 20 27.75 6.07 -3.77
C ASP A 20 26.83 6.07 -4.99
N TRP A 21 25.51 5.91 -4.80
CA TRP A 21 24.55 6.01 -5.92
C TRP A 21 24.57 7.40 -6.58
N TYR A 22 24.56 8.44 -5.78
CA TYR A 22 24.57 9.82 -6.27
C TYR A 22 25.86 10.12 -7.04
N PHE A 23 27.01 9.79 -6.46
CA PHE A 23 28.31 10.00 -7.12
C PHE A 23 28.47 9.15 -8.36
N LYS A 24 28.08 7.89 -8.32
CA LYS A 24 28.15 7.03 -9.51
C LYS A 24 27.21 7.52 -10.60
N LYS A 25 26.03 8.03 -10.27
CA LYS A 25 25.11 8.60 -11.27
C LYS A 25 25.67 9.85 -11.91
N ILE A 26 26.40 10.69 -11.16
CA ILE A 26 27.11 11.85 -11.70
C ILE A 26 28.27 11.41 -12.59
N MET A 27 29.11 10.50 -12.10
CA MET A 27 30.31 10.04 -12.81
C MET A 27 30.00 9.13 -13.99
N MET A 28 28.90 8.38 -13.91
CA MET A 28 28.46 7.42 -14.92
C MET A 28 26.98 7.66 -15.30
N PRO A 29 26.64 8.79 -15.90
CA PRO A 29 25.27 9.22 -16.14
C PRO A 29 24.48 8.28 -17.07
N LYS A 30 25.18 7.50 -17.89
CA LYS A 30 24.58 6.53 -18.82
C LYS A 30 24.24 5.19 -18.15
N THR A 31 24.71 4.92 -16.91
CA THR A 31 24.38 3.67 -16.21
C THR A 31 22.88 3.68 -15.85
N PRO A 32 22.12 2.70 -16.29
CA PRO A 32 20.71 2.58 -15.93
C PRO A 32 20.50 2.41 -14.42
N VAL A 33 19.44 3.01 -13.88
CA VAL A 33 19.14 2.96 -12.43
C VAL A 33 18.89 1.53 -11.96
N TYR A 34 18.26 0.71 -12.80
CA TYR A 34 17.98 -0.69 -12.47
C TYR A 34 19.25 -1.54 -12.33
N ASP A 35 20.26 -1.35 -13.18
CA ASP A 35 21.54 -2.06 -13.08
C ASP A 35 22.22 -1.76 -11.75
N TYR A 36 22.13 -0.52 -11.32
CA TYR A 36 22.72 -0.10 -10.07
C TYR A 36 22.00 -0.71 -8.85
N ALA A 37 20.66 -0.71 -8.84
CA ALA A 37 19.87 -1.32 -7.77
C ALA A 37 20.14 -2.83 -7.69
N ASP A 38 20.20 -3.52 -8.82
CA ASP A 38 20.44 -4.96 -8.91
C ASP A 38 21.84 -5.36 -8.39
N CYS A 39 22.82 -4.48 -8.54
CA CYS A 39 24.18 -4.71 -8.00
C CYS A 39 24.28 -4.47 -6.49
N LEU A 40 23.49 -3.54 -5.93
CA LEU A 40 23.60 -3.16 -4.53
C LEU A 40 22.80 -4.05 -3.58
N TYR A 41 21.71 -4.62 -4.06
CA TYR A 41 20.75 -5.33 -3.22
C TYR A 41 20.64 -6.79 -3.66
N PRO A 42 21.21 -7.74 -2.89
CA PRO A 42 21.20 -9.17 -3.24
C PRO A 42 19.80 -9.74 -3.49
N GLN A 43 18.78 -9.21 -2.82
CA GLN A 43 17.39 -9.59 -3.03
C GLN A 43 16.89 -9.30 -4.45
N MET A 44 17.52 -8.38 -5.18
CA MET A 44 17.16 -8.11 -6.56
C MET A 44 17.49 -9.30 -7.49
N ALA A 45 18.56 -10.02 -7.20
CA ALA A 45 18.88 -11.24 -7.92
C ALA A 45 17.81 -12.33 -7.72
N LEU A 46 17.21 -12.40 -6.53
CA LEU A 46 16.10 -13.31 -6.24
C LEU A 46 14.82 -12.85 -6.98
N VAL A 47 14.52 -11.56 -6.93
CA VAL A 47 13.37 -10.97 -7.62
C VAL A 47 13.44 -11.19 -9.12
N ASN A 48 14.60 -10.95 -9.76
CA ASN A 48 14.80 -11.12 -11.19
C ASN A 48 14.60 -12.57 -11.66
N GLN A 49 14.79 -13.53 -10.74
CA GLN A 49 14.56 -14.94 -11.00
C GLN A 49 13.23 -15.46 -10.47
N ASN A 50 12.37 -14.55 -9.95
CA ASN A 50 11.13 -14.86 -9.26
C ASN A 50 11.30 -15.92 -8.15
N LYS A 51 12.37 -15.80 -7.38
CA LYS A 51 12.71 -16.70 -6.29
C LYS A 51 12.66 -16.00 -4.95
N MET A 52 12.27 -16.77 -3.93
CA MET A 52 12.30 -16.38 -2.54
C MET A 52 12.66 -17.61 -1.70
N SER A 53 13.55 -17.49 -0.73
CA SER A 53 13.95 -18.61 0.10
C SER A 53 14.03 -18.23 1.57
N TYR A 54 13.35 -19.02 2.41
CA TYR A 54 13.50 -18.99 3.88
C TYR A 54 14.79 -19.72 4.33
N ASN A 55 15.25 -20.68 3.56
CA ASN A 55 16.38 -21.56 3.90
C ASN A 55 17.64 -21.10 3.21
N ILE A 56 18.07 -19.87 3.45
CA ILE A 56 19.40 -19.44 3.05
C ILE A 56 20.36 -19.96 4.13
N LYS A 57 20.82 -21.20 3.96
CA LYS A 57 21.79 -21.81 4.87
C LYS A 57 23.13 -21.09 4.89
N ASN A 58 23.49 -20.45 3.79
CA ASN A 58 24.65 -19.57 3.70
C ASN A 58 24.12 -18.15 3.61
N GLN A 59 24.41 -17.33 4.61
CA GLN A 59 24.00 -15.94 4.62
C GLN A 59 24.51 -15.21 3.38
N ILE A 60 23.59 -14.66 2.62
CA ILE A 60 23.97 -13.70 1.59
C ILE A 60 24.49 -12.46 2.34
N PRO A 61 25.72 -12.01 2.08
CA PRO A 61 26.26 -10.85 2.76
C PRO A 61 25.30 -9.68 2.65
N TYR A 62 25.01 -9.03 3.78
CA TYR A 62 24.14 -7.85 3.88
C TYR A 62 22.65 -8.07 3.57
N PHE A 63 22.18 -9.31 3.46
CA PHE A 63 20.76 -9.63 3.34
C PHE A 63 20.24 -10.28 4.62
N LYS A 64 19.24 -9.64 5.22
CA LYS A 64 18.53 -10.18 6.38
C LYS A 64 17.08 -10.37 6.00
N PHE A 65 16.65 -11.63 5.87
CA PHE A 65 15.30 -11.95 5.40
C PHE A 65 14.20 -11.18 6.14
N ASN A 66 14.26 -11.14 7.47
CA ASN A 66 13.23 -10.49 8.29
C ASN A 66 13.24 -8.95 8.22
N GLU A 67 14.33 -8.35 7.79
CA GLU A 67 14.51 -6.89 7.71
C GLU A 67 14.36 -6.37 6.28
N ASP A 68 14.74 -7.18 5.29
CA ASP A 68 14.86 -6.78 3.89
C ASP A 68 13.71 -7.31 3.01
N THR A 69 12.70 -7.93 3.60
CA THR A 69 11.53 -8.45 2.88
C THR A 69 10.22 -7.97 3.49
N ALA A 70 9.16 -8.06 2.70
CA ALA A 70 7.81 -7.78 3.13
C ALA A 70 6.86 -8.90 2.67
N PHE A 71 5.63 -8.89 3.17
CA PHE A 71 4.63 -9.90 2.86
C PHE A 71 3.52 -9.33 1.99
N HIS A 72 3.14 -10.07 0.95
CA HIS A 72 1.87 -9.88 0.29
C HIS A 72 0.83 -10.76 0.99
N PHE A 73 -0.20 -10.16 1.55
CA PHE A 73 -1.26 -10.91 2.23
C PHE A 73 -2.65 -10.32 1.93
N ASP A 74 -3.66 -11.16 2.04
CA ASP A 74 -5.05 -10.71 1.92
C ASP A 74 -5.47 -10.02 3.23
N ALA A 75 -5.49 -8.69 3.22
CA ALA A 75 -5.79 -7.88 4.40
C ALA A 75 -7.17 -8.20 5.02
N THR A 76 -8.17 -8.56 4.20
CA THR A 76 -9.49 -8.94 4.71
C THR A 76 -9.44 -10.25 5.49
N LYS A 77 -8.79 -11.26 4.94
CA LYS A 77 -8.62 -12.55 5.62
C LYS A 77 -7.77 -12.40 6.88
N PHE A 78 -6.72 -11.62 6.80
CA PHE A 78 -5.83 -11.35 7.93
C PHE A 78 -6.55 -10.61 9.06
N GLY A 79 -7.36 -9.60 8.74
CA GLY A 79 -8.17 -8.87 9.72
C GLY A 79 -9.18 -9.78 10.43
N ILE A 80 -9.85 -10.66 9.69
CA ILE A 80 -10.77 -11.66 10.26
C ILE A 80 -10.00 -12.61 11.18
N TRP A 81 -8.86 -13.10 10.73
CA TRP A 81 -8.03 -14.01 11.54
C TRP A 81 -7.53 -13.34 12.82
N LEU A 82 -7.05 -12.09 12.75
CA LEU A 82 -6.63 -11.32 13.94
C LEU A 82 -7.78 -11.12 14.92
N ARG A 83 -8.97 -10.78 14.43
CA ARG A 83 -10.15 -10.64 15.26
C ARG A 83 -10.45 -11.93 16.03
N ASP A 84 -10.57 -13.05 15.29
CA ASP A 84 -11.10 -14.31 15.84
C ASP A 84 -10.07 -15.08 16.67
N ASN A 85 -8.78 -15.03 16.28
CA ASN A 85 -7.74 -15.83 16.91
C ASN A 85 -6.83 -15.05 17.88
N PHE A 86 -6.87 -13.73 17.84
CA PHE A 86 -6.02 -12.91 18.69
C PHE A 86 -6.81 -11.93 19.55
N ALA A 87 -7.65 -11.09 18.96
CA ALA A 87 -8.30 -9.99 19.68
C ALA A 87 -9.39 -10.51 20.64
N ILE A 88 -10.38 -11.24 20.12
CA ILE A 88 -11.48 -11.77 20.95
C ILE A 88 -10.99 -12.68 22.07
N PRO A 89 -10.09 -13.63 21.85
CA PRO A 89 -9.54 -14.47 22.94
C PRO A 89 -8.78 -13.69 24.02
N LYS A 90 -8.32 -12.47 23.69
CA LYS A 90 -7.68 -11.56 24.67
C LYS A 90 -8.64 -10.58 25.33
N GLY A 91 -9.94 -10.76 25.18
CA GLY A 91 -10.96 -9.97 25.85
C GLY A 91 -11.46 -8.75 25.07
N VAL A 92 -11.06 -8.58 23.78
CA VAL A 92 -11.61 -7.52 22.94
C VAL A 92 -13.06 -7.83 22.59
N ILE A 93 -13.94 -6.88 22.86
CA ILE A 93 -15.37 -6.97 22.51
C ILE A 93 -15.55 -6.46 21.08
N HIS A 94 -15.91 -7.35 20.16
CA HIS A 94 -16.22 -7.00 18.78
C HIS A 94 -17.70 -6.68 18.62
N ILE A 95 -18.02 -5.41 18.35
CA ILE A 95 -19.39 -4.93 18.09
C ILE A 95 -19.54 -4.65 16.60
N LYS A 96 -20.45 -5.35 15.94
CA LYS A 96 -20.78 -5.13 14.52
C LYS A 96 -22.01 -4.21 14.44
N GLU A 97 -21.74 -2.92 14.33
CA GLU A 97 -22.77 -1.90 14.37
C GLU A 97 -22.37 -0.67 13.54
N ASP A 98 -23.32 -0.06 12.86
CA ASP A 98 -23.11 1.24 12.22
C ASP A 98 -23.17 2.37 13.26
N ILE A 99 -22.20 3.26 13.24
CA ILE A 99 -22.19 4.46 14.06
C ILE A 99 -23.10 5.50 13.39
N LYS A 100 -24.24 5.79 14.04
CA LYS A 100 -25.25 6.73 13.55
C LYS A 100 -25.25 8.06 14.32
N THR A 101 -24.91 8.02 15.60
CA THR A 101 -24.87 9.19 16.47
C THR A 101 -23.56 9.26 17.24
N ILE A 102 -23.01 10.47 17.34
CA ILE A 102 -21.79 10.74 18.09
C ILE A 102 -22.12 11.90 19.04
N GLU A 103 -21.96 11.67 20.33
CA GLU A 103 -22.14 12.68 21.35
C GLU A 103 -20.79 13.26 21.77
N LYS A 104 -20.71 14.58 21.84
CA LYS A 104 -19.51 15.31 22.27
C LYS A 104 -19.72 16.01 23.61
N ASN A 105 -18.63 16.27 24.30
CA ASN A 105 -18.57 17.19 25.44
C ASN A 105 -17.36 18.12 25.27
N LYS A 106 -17.03 18.88 26.31
CA LYS A 106 -15.89 19.81 26.30
C LYS A 106 -14.53 19.12 26.14
N ASP A 107 -14.43 17.84 26.46
CA ASP A 107 -13.19 17.06 26.46
C ASP A 107 -13.05 16.21 25.19
N GLY A 108 -14.05 16.22 24.27
CA GLY A 108 -14.03 15.48 23.01
C GLY A 108 -15.22 14.57 22.80
N ILE A 109 -14.98 13.35 22.28
CA ILE A 109 -16.04 12.37 22.05
C ILE A 109 -16.49 11.78 23.39
N LYS A 110 -17.77 11.89 23.69
CA LYS A 110 -18.37 11.35 24.93
C LYS A 110 -18.91 9.94 24.72
N SER A 111 -19.66 9.72 23.63
CA SER A 111 -20.22 8.41 23.34
C SER A 111 -20.49 8.18 21.85
N LEU A 112 -20.54 6.90 21.45
CA LEU A 112 -20.99 6.46 20.12
C LEU A 112 -22.33 5.76 20.27
N ASN A 113 -23.30 6.08 19.41
CA ASN A 113 -24.67 5.57 19.44
C ASN A 113 -25.36 5.72 20.81
N ASN A 114 -25.00 6.75 21.59
CA ASN A 114 -25.50 7.04 22.93
C ASN A 114 -25.34 5.92 23.97
N LYS A 115 -24.49 4.94 23.70
CA LYS A 115 -24.30 3.77 24.58
C LYS A 115 -22.86 3.32 24.74
N HIS A 116 -21.99 3.54 23.76
CA HIS A 116 -20.59 3.13 23.84
C HIS A 116 -19.74 4.29 24.33
N THR A 117 -19.21 4.17 25.53
CA THR A 117 -18.31 5.13 26.17
C THR A 117 -16.93 4.53 26.35
N ALA A 118 -15.91 5.36 26.33
CA ALA A 118 -14.51 4.96 26.56
C ALA A 118 -13.68 6.16 27.03
N ASP A 119 -12.54 5.89 27.62
CA ASP A 119 -11.55 6.90 28.00
C ASP A 119 -10.75 7.40 26.79
N LEU A 120 -10.67 6.59 25.72
CA LEU A 120 -9.98 6.90 24.48
C LEU A 120 -10.76 6.32 23.29
N PHE A 121 -10.93 7.13 22.25
CA PHE A 121 -11.50 6.72 20.96
C PHE A 121 -10.43 6.75 19.89
N ILE A 122 -10.28 5.64 19.13
CA ILE A 122 -9.35 5.55 18.00
C ILE A 122 -10.15 5.49 16.70
N ASP A 123 -10.01 6.51 15.87
CA ASP A 123 -10.71 6.62 14.58
C ASP A 123 -9.98 5.85 13.48
N CYS A 124 -10.47 4.65 13.16
CA CYS A 124 -9.98 3.81 12.07
C CYS A 124 -10.91 3.84 10.84
N THR A 125 -11.69 4.90 10.64
CA THR A 125 -12.64 5.00 9.52
C THR A 125 -12.03 5.38 8.19
N GLY A 126 -10.69 5.47 8.13
CA GLY A 126 -9.92 5.78 6.93
C GLY A 126 -10.21 7.17 6.39
N PHE A 127 -10.37 7.31 5.07
CA PHE A 127 -10.63 8.61 4.44
C PHE A 127 -11.92 9.30 4.89
N LYS A 128 -12.83 8.60 5.56
CA LYS A 128 -14.03 9.21 6.14
C LYS A 128 -13.68 10.11 7.31
N SER A 129 -12.67 9.75 8.10
CA SER A 129 -12.22 10.46 9.30
C SER A 129 -13.42 10.92 10.15
N LEU A 130 -14.23 9.91 10.56
CA LEU A 130 -15.55 10.15 11.11
C LEU A 130 -15.51 10.95 12.41
N LEU A 131 -14.59 10.61 13.29
CA LEU A 131 -14.46 11.30 14.58
C LEU A 131 -13.59 12.55 14.45
N LEU A 132 -12.40 12.42 13.85
CA LEU A 132 -11.41 13.49 13.87
C LEU A 132 -11.83 14.67 12.98
N SER A 133 -12.15 14.42 11.69
CA SER A 133 -12.53 15.52 10.78
C SER A 133 -13.97 15.95 10.91
N LYS A 134 -14.92 14.97 10.98
CA LYS A 134 -16.33 15.32 10.85
C LYS A 134 -16.93 15.78 12.17
N GLU A 135 -16.56 15.14 13.27
CA GLU A 135 -17.17 15.45 14.56
C GLU A 135 -16.35 16.45 15.37
N LEU A 136 -15.03 16.28 15.42
CA LEU A 136 -14.14 17.18 16.15
C LEU A 136 -13.69 18.39 15.32
N GLU A 137 -13.97 18.36 14.01
CA GLU A 137 -13.67 19.46 13.09
C GLU A 137 -12.17 19.83 13.06
N GLU A 138 -11.30 18.83 13.31
CA GLU A 138 -9.86 19.04 13.26
C GLU A 138 -9.43 19.52 11.87
N PRO A 139 -8.65 20.60 11.76
CA PRO A 139 -8.22 21.15 10.48
C PRO A 139 -7.47 20.14 9.65
N PHE A 140 -7.71 20.16 8.34
CA PHE A 140 -7.05 19.31 7.36
C PHE A 140 -6.25 20.16 6.39
N GLU A 141 -4.92 19.92 6.34
CA GLU A 141 -4.03 20.57 5.40
C GLU A 141 -3.86 19.73 4.14
N SER A 142 -4.26 20.28 2.99
CA SER A 142 -4.21 19.56 1.71
C SER A 142 -2.85 19.71 1.03
N TYR A 143 -2.31 18.60 0.50
CA TYR A 143 -1.12 18.55 -0.34
C TYR A 143 -1.44 18.30 -1.83
N GLU A 144 -2.68 18.41 -2.25
CA GLU A 144 -3.07 18.11 -3.64
C GLU A 144 -2.32 18.93 -4.69
N ASN A 145 -1.77 20.08 -4.30
CA ASN A 145 -0.92 20.89 -5.20
C ASN A 145 0.44 20.22 -5.49
N LEU A 146 0.94 19.39 -4.56
CA LEU A 146 2.20 18.65 -4.67
C LEU A 146 1.97 17.20 -5.08
N LEU A 147 0.90 16.59 -4.58
CA LEU A 147 0.53 15.19 -4.78
C LEU A 147 -0.89 15.12 -5.36
N PRO A 148 -1.06 15.31 -6.66
CA PRO A 148 -2.39 15.52 -7.27
C PRO A 148 -3.25 14.26 -7.37
N ASN A 149 -2.70 13.06 -7.18
CA ASN A 149 -3.43 11.81 -7.33
C ASN A 149 -4.37 11.58 -6.14
N ASN A 150 -5.65 11.78 -6.36
CA ASN A 150 -6.69 11.76 -5.31
C ASN A 150 -7.79 10.73 -5.56
N SER A 151 -7.68 9.94 -6.60
CA SER A 151 -8.70 8.96 -6.99
C SER A 151 -8.07 7.65 -7.43
N ALA A 152 -8.80 6.54 -7.27
CA ALA A 152 -8.37 5.26 -7.82
C ALA A 152 -9.57 4.37 -8.18
N TRP A 153 -9.39 3.54 -9.20
CA TRP A 153 -10.17 2.36 -9.46
C TRP A 153 -9.40 1.11 -9.03
N ALA A 154 -10.02 0.25 -8.26
CA ALA A 154 -9.42 -0.99 -7.76
C ALA A 154 -10.26 -2.21 -8.13
N THR A 155 -9.58 -3.33 -8.40
CA THR A 155 -10.23 -4.61 -8.72
C THR A 155 -9.40 -5.80 -8.29
N ARG A 156 -9.99 -6.99 -8.41
CA ARG A 156 -9.39 -8.28 -8.12
C ARG A 156 -9.35 -9.10 -9.40
N VAL A 157 -8.15 -9.51 -9.81
CA VAL A 157 -7.96 -10.25 -11.06
C VAL A 157 -7.55 -11.69 -10.74
N PRO A 158 -8.31 -12.70 -11.17
CA PRO A 158 -7.89 -14.09 -11.07
C PRO A 158 -6.66 -14.34 -11.95
N TYR A 159 -5.80 -15.26 -11.57
CA TYR A 159 -4.68 -15.69 -12.42
C TYR A 159 -5.19 -16.50 -13.63
N LYS A 160 -4.68 -16.19 -14.80
CA LYS A 160 -4.81 -17.04 -15.99
C LYS A 160 -3.72 -18.14 -15.97
N ASN A 161 -2.53 -17.77 -15.58
CA ASN A 161 -1.40 -18.67 -15.37
C ASN A 161 -0.67 -18.27 -14.08
N LYS A 162 -1.02 -18.91 -12.97
CA LYS A 162 -0.48 -18.57 -11.65
C LYS A 162 1.03 -18.70 -11.57
N GLU A 163 1.63 -19.70 -12.20
CA GLU A 163 3.07 -19.93 -12.14
C GLU A 163 3.87 -18.78 -12.77
N LYS A 164 3.33 -18.15 -13.81
CA LYS A 164 3.95 -17.01 -14.48
C LYS A 164 3.61 -15.66 -13.87
N GLU A 165 2.41 -15.54 -13.29
CA GLU A 165 1.87 -14.26 -12.81
C GLU A 165 2.11 -14.02 -11.32
N LEU A 166 2.33 -15.08 -10.52
CA LEU A 166 2.65 -14.97 -9.11
C LEU A 166 4.13 -14.63 -8.94
N VAL A 167 4.42 -13.33 -8.93
CA VAL A 167 5.78 -12.82 -8.75
C VAL A 167 6.00 -12.36 -7.31
N SER A 168 7.26 -12.30 -6.88
CA SER A 168 7.68 -11.98 -5.50
C SER A 168 7.79 -10.47 -5.21
N TYR A 169 7.18 -9.63 -6.04
CA TYR A 169 7.25 -8.18 -5.90
C TYR A 169 5.94 -7.48 -6.27
N THR A 170 5.74 -6.27 -5.76
CA THR A 170 4.71 -5.36 -6.24
C THR A 170 5.20 -4.69 -7.52
N ASN A 171 4.40 -4.76 -8.58
CA ASN A 171 4.68 -4.05 -9.82
C ASN A 171 3.89 -2.73 -9.84
N CYS A 172 4.58 -1.62 -10.05
CA CYS A 172 4.00 -0.30 -10.25
C CYS A 172 4.33 0.16 -11.66
N THR A 173 3.31 0.40 -12.47
CA THR A 173 3.44 0.81 -13.88
C THR A 173 2.94 2.23 -14.05
N ALA A 174 3.76 3.13 -14.56
CA ALA A 174 3.28 4.45 -14.99
C ALA A 174 2.29 4.28 -16.15
N TYR A 175 1.21 5.02 -16.11
CA TYR A 175 0.17 4.99 -17.14
C TYR A 175 -0.26 6.42 -17.50
N ASN A 176 -1.11 6.59 -18.49
CA ASN A 176 -1.38 7.89 -19.14
C ASN A 176 -1.61 9.06 -18.16
N ASN A 177 -2.50 8.88 -17.19
CA ASN A 177 -2.89 9.95 -16.25
C ASN A 177 -2.59 9.60 -14.78
N GLY A 178 -1.67 8.63 -14.56
CA GLY A 178 -1.34 8.18 -13.22
C GLY A 178 -0.47 6.93 -13.22
N TRP A 179 -0.78 5.96 -12.35
CA TRP A 179 -0.02 4.73 -12.24
C TRP A 179 -0.87 3.56 -11.76
N ILE A 180 -0.48 2.35 -12.15
CA ILE A 180 -1.20 1.13 -11.82
C ILE A 180 -0.34 0.27 -10.91
N TRP A 181 -0.90 -0.17 -9.76
CA TRP A 181 -0.27 -1.17 -8.92
C TRP A 181 -0.77 -2.57 -9.27
N ASN A 182 0.11 -3.56 -9.12
CA ASN A 182 -0.22 -4.97 -9.19
C ASN A 182 0.43 -5.67 -8.00
N ILE A 183 -0.38 -6.22 -7.11
CA ILE A 183 0.04 -6.93 -5.90
C ILE A 183 -0.38 -8.38 -6.03
N PRO A 184 0.56 -9.30 -6.34
CA PRO A 184 0.26 -10.72 -6.40
C PRO A 184 -0.03 -11.26 -5.00
N LEU A 185 -1.19 -11.89 -4.83
CA LEU A 185 -1.56 -12.65 -3.65
C LEU A 185 -1.63 -14.13 -4.01
N TRP A 186 -1.68 -15.03 -3.03
CA TRP A 186 -1.71 -16.47 -3.29
C TRP A 186 -2.86 -16.91 -4.23
N SER A 187 -4.03 -16.31 -4.11
CA SER A 187 -5.25 -16.72 -4.86
C SER A 187 -5.60 -15.82 -6.04
N ARG A 188 -5.04 -14.61 -6.09
CA ARG A 188 -5.43 -13.58 -7.05
C ARG A 188 -4.41 -12.45 -7.10
N ARG A 189 -4.52 -11.58 -8.06
CA ARG A 189 -3.81 -10.31 -8.10
C ARG A 189 -4.74 -9.18 -7.66
N GLY A 190 -4.34 -8.39 -6.65
CA GLY A 190 -4.94 -7.09 -6.36
C GLY A 190 -4.33 -6.04 -7.30
N THR A 191 -5.15 -5.24 -7.95
CA THR A 191 -4.66 -4.20 -8.87
C THR A 191 -5.55 -2.97 -8.83
N GLY A 192 -4.99 -1.83 -9.16
CA GLY A 192 -5.76 -0.60 -9.30
C GLY A 192 -4.98 0.50 -9.99
N TYR A 193 -5.74 1.44 -10.52
CA TYR A 193 -5.26 2.61 -11.25
C TYR A 193 -5.48 3.84 -10.40
N VAL A 194 -4.39 4.46 -9.97
CA VAL A 194 -4.37 5.75 -9.25
C VAL A 194 -4.23 6.88 -10.25
N TYR A 195 -5.07 7.90 -10.13
CA TYR A 195 -5.10 9.04 -11.02
C TYR A 195 -5.52 10.31 -10.29
N SER A 196 -5.40 11.45 -10.97
CA SER A 196 -5.94 12.73 -10.51
C SER A 196 -7.20 13.09 -11.31
N ASP A 197 -8.31 13.38 -10.61
CA ASP A 197 -9.54 13.83 -11.23
C ASP A 197 -9.47 15.25 -11.83
N LYS A 198 -8.34 15.95 -11.63
CA LYS A 198 -8.03 17.20 -12.34
C LYS A 198 -7.64 16.96 -13.80
N PHE A 199 -7.11 15.79 -14.14
CA PHE A 199 -6.57 15.47 -15.46
C PHE A 199 -7.42 14.50 -16.26
N ILE A 200 -8.21 13.66 -15.59
CA ILE A 200 -9.07 12.68 -16.23
C ILE A 200 -10.30 12.44 -15.36
N ASP A 201 -11.48 12.37 -15.96
CA ASP A 201 -12.71 12.01 -15.27
C ASP A 201 -12.75 10.50 -14.90
N ASP A 202 -13.61 10.16 -13.96
CA ASP A 202 -13.72 8.81 -13.40
C ASP A 202 -14.06 7.74 -14.43
N ASP A 203 -14.96 8.04 -15.37
CA ASP A 203 -15.42 7.07 -16.37
C ASP A 203 -14.33 6.83 -17.44
N SER A 204 -13.63 7.88 -17.83
CA SER A 204 -12.48 7.77 -18.73
C SER A 204 -11.33 7.02 -18.09
N ALA A 205 -11.04 7.26 -16.80
CA ALA A 205 -10.04 6.52 -16.05
C ALA A 205 -10.41 5.04 -15.90
N LEU A 206 -11.70 4.73 -15.69
CA LEU A 206 -12.17 3.35 -15.67
C LEU A 206 -11.97 2.65 -17.02
N LYS A 207 -12.30 3.32 -18.12
CA LYS A 207 -12.08 2.78 -19.48
C LYS A 207 -10.61 2.53 -19.77
N GLU A 208 -9.72 3.46 -19.39
CA GLU A 208 -8.26 3.25 -19.49
C GLU A 208 -7.82 2.02 -18.70
N PHE A 209 -8.29 1.87 -17.47
CA PHE A 209 -7.94 0.73 -16.63
C PHE A 209 -8.48 -0.60 -17.17
N GLN A 210 -9.70 -0.61 -17.66
CA GLN A 210 -10.29 -1.79 -18.34
C GLN A 210 -9.50 -2.19 -19.58
N ASN A 211 -9.06 -1.22 -20.37
CA ASN A 211 -8.20 -1.46 -21.54
C ASN A 211 -6.85 -2.03 -21.15
N TYR A 212 -6.23 -1.52 -20.08
CA TYR A 212 -4.99 -2.09 -19.54
C TYR A 212 -5.16 -3.55 -19.08
N LEU A 213 -6.29 -3.88 -18.45
CA LEU A 213 -6.58 -5.23 -17.98
C LEU A 213 -7.04 -6.19 -19.10
N GLY A 214 -7.47 -5.64 -20.23
CA GLY A 214 -8.06 -6.40 -21.35
C GLY A 214 -9.42 -7.00 -21.04
N THR A 215 -10.16 -6.46 -20.06
CA THR A 215 -11.48 -6.95 -19.66
C THR A 215 -12.32 -5.87 -18.97
N LYS A 216 -13.65 -5.96 -19.16
CA LYS A 216 -14.65 -5.13 -18.49
C LYS A 216 -15.53 -5.91 -17.49
N GLU A 217 -15.34 -7.22 -17.42
CA GLU A 217 -16.22 -8.15 -16.68
C GLU A 217 -15.88 -8.26 -15.19
N LEU A 218 -14.90 -7.50 -14.70
CA LEU A 218 -14.50 -7.50 -13.30
C LEU A 218 -15.34 -6.50 -12.49
N GLU A 219 -15.48 -6.76 -11.21
CA GLU A 219 -16.03 -5.79 -10.26
C GLU A 219 -15.01 -4.71 -9.98
N PHE A 220 -15.34 -3.46 -10.30
CA PHE A 220 -14.49 -2.30 -10.07
C PHE A 220 -15.02 -1.48 -8.90
N ARG A 221 -14.13 -1.14 -7.97
CA ARG A 221 -14.42 -0.29 -6.82
C ARG A 221 -13.70 1.04 -6.96
N LYS A 222 -14.48 2.14 -6.95
CA LYS A 222 -13.91 3.48 -6.87
C LYS A 222 -13.46 3.81 -5.45
N ILE A 223 -12.32 4.47 -5.35
CA ILE A 223 -11.75 5.00 -4.12
C ILE A 223 -11.46 6.47 -4.33
N LYS A 224 -11.99 7.32 -3.46
CA LYS A 224 -11.65 8.74 -3.38
C LYS A 224 -10.77 8.94 -2.15
N MET A 225 -9.64 9.60 -2.33
CA MET A 225 -8.65 9.82 -1.29
C MET A 225 -8.62 11.31 -0.92
N ARG A 226 -8.44 11.59 0.34
CA ARG A 226 -8.04 12.91 0.82
C ARG A 226 -6.51 12.94 0.86
N VAL A 227 -5.93 13.91 0.18
CA VAL A 227 -4.46 14.03 0.08
C VAL A 227 -4.01 15.17 0.99
N GLY A 228 -3.49 14.82 2.15
CA GLY A 228 -3.11 15.80 3.16
C GLY A 228 -2.91 15.17 4.53
N ILE A 229 -2.89 16.01 5.55
CA ILE A 229 -2.67 15.66 6.97
C ILE A 229 -3.65 16.42 7.88
N HIS A 230 -3.91 15.88 9.09
CA HIS A 230 -4.48 16.57 10.22
C HIS A 230 -3.40 17.01 11.18
#